data_eda0f55a9264297150def15f7284d0e0
#
_entry.id   eda0f55a9264297150def15f7284d0e0
#
_cell.length_a   1.000
_cell.length_b   1.000
_cell.length_c   1.000
_cell.angle_alpha   90.00
_cell.angle_beta   90.00
_cell.angle_gamma   90.00
#
_symmetry.space_group_name_H-M   'P 1'
#
loop_
_entity.id
_entity.type
_entity.pdbx_description
1 polymer ?
#
loop_
_entity_poly.entity_id
_entity_poly.type
_entity_poly.pdbx_seq_one_letter_code
_entity_poly.pdbx_strand_id
1 'polypeptide(L)'
;MKKKIFIACDTNNLKKVRKILKYTKTNKLDIGYKFGLEFFYSKNGRAFISKLNKNISVWADLKAMDIPNTVASAINSLKYLKNINFLTVHAAGGYEMMKIAKKASKKINKKIKILGVTVLTSFSEKSLKKTGHTKSIKKIVIEQSRLAMKAGLDGIICSAHEVKFIRKI
;
A
#
# COMPACT_ATOMS: atom_id res chain seq x y z
N MET A 1 12.39 15.27 9.64
CA MET A 1 11.02 14.95 9.16
C MET A 1 10.23 14.33 10.31
N LYS A 2 9.05 14.88 10.65
CA LYS A 2 8.15 14.19 11.60
C LYS A 2 7.76 12.81 11.04
N LYS A 3 7.88 11.78 11.85
CA LYS A 3 7.47 10.41 11.47
C LYS A 3 5.95 10.37 11.38
N LYS A 4 5.40 9.90 10.25
CA LYS A 4 3.96 9.74 10.06
C LYS A 4 3.52 8.36 10.58
N ILE A 5 2.46 8.35 11.38
CA ILE A 5 1.83 7.13 11.90
C ILE A 5 0.55 6.88 11.12
N PHE A 6 0.35 5.66 10.60
CA PHE A 6 -0.89 5.27 9.96
C PHE A 6 -1.69 4.34 10.87
N ILE A 7 -2.93 4.74 11.14
CA ILE A 7 -3.88 3.94 11.91
C ILE A 7 -4.69 3.09 10.94
N ALA A 8 -4.68 1.77 11.15
CA ALA A 8 -5.42 0.84 10.32
C ALA A 8 -6.94 0.92 10.61
N CYS A 9 -7.72 1.08 9.56
CA CYS A 9 -9.18 1.06 9.57
C CYS A 9 -9.68 -0.24 8.92
N ASP A 10 -9.25 -1.40 9.46
CA ASP A 10 -9.53 -2.71 8.91
C ASP A 10 -10.90 -3.22 9.42
N THR A 11 -11.97 -2.62 8.92
CA THR A 11 -13.38 -2.97 9.19
C THR A 11 -14.28 -2.31 8.17
N ASN A 12 -15.36 -2.97 7.75
CA ASN A 12 -16.38 -2.39 6.87
C ASN A 12 -17.43 -1.53 7.62
N ASN A 13 -17.33 -1.47 8.95
CA ASN A 13 -18.28 -0.74 9.79
C ASN A 13 -17.93 0.76 9.84
N LEU A 14 -18.69 1.59 9.11
CA LEU A 14 -18.50 3.04 9.07
C LEU A 14 -18.57 3.72 10.45
N LYS A 15 -19.41 3.23 11.37
CA LYS A 15 -19.51 3.81 12.72
C LYS A 15 -18.20 3.61 13.48
N LYS A 16 -17.59 2.41 13.36
CA LYS A 16 -16.26 2.12 13.95
C LYS A 16 -15.17 3.01 13.33
N VAL A 17 -15.13 3.13 12.00
CA VAL A 17 -14.15 4.00 11.32
C VAL A 17 -14.29 5.45 11.76
N ARG A 18 -15.50 6.00 11.83
CA ARG A 18 -15.73 7.37 12.35
C ARG A 18 -15.25 7.55 13.79
N LYS A 19 -15.47 6.55 14.66
CA LYS A 19 -14.94 6.56 16.03
C LYS A 19 -13.42 6.58 16.04
N ILE A 20 -12.75 5.73 15.24
CA ILE A 20 -11.28 5.73 15.11
C ILE A 20 -10.79 7.13 14.73
N LEU A 21 -11.31 7.75 13.67
CA LEU A 21 -10.90 9.07 13.23
C LEU A 21 -11.13 10.14 14.32
N LYS A 22 -12.26 10.08 15.04
CA LYS A 22 -12.61 11.02 16.11
C LYS A 22 -11.63 10.95 17.28
N TYR A 23 -11.37 9.74 17.78
CA TYR A 23 -10.56 9.53 19.00
C TYR A 23 -9.05 9.57 18.77
N THR A 24 -8.60 9.50 17.51
CA THR A 24 -7.18 9.59 17.18
C THR A 24 -6.76 10.96 16.63
N LYS A 25 -7.69 11.91 16.55
CA LYS A 25 -7.39 13.27 16.12
C LYS A 25 -6.49 13.96 17.15
N THR A 26 -5.31 14.42 16.73
CA THR A 26 -4.33 15.11 17.58
C THR A 26 -3.47 16.04 16.75
N ASN A 27 -2.97 17.11 17.42
CA ASN A 27 -2.00 18.04 16.83
C ASN A 27 -0.54 17.67 17.20
N LYS A 28 -0.37 16.70 18.11
CA LYS A 28 0.95 16.29 18.61
C LYS A 28 1.67 15.33 17.67
N LEU A 29 0.93 14.55 16.89
CA LEU A 29 1.45 13.51 15.99
C LEU A 29 0.95 13.74 14.56
N ASP A 30 1.77 13.38 13.55
CA ASP A 30 1.34 13.34 12.14
C ASP A 30 0.64 12.00 11.87
N ILE A 31 -0.69 12.02 11.95
CA ILE A 31 -1.52 10.81 11.79
C ILE A 31 -2.16 10.78 10.42
N GLY A 32 -2.07 9.62 9.75
CA GLY A 32 -2.84 9.24 8.59
C GLY A 32 -3.70 8.00 8.87
N TYR A 33 -4.53 7.62 7.91
CA TYR A 33 -5.39 6.44 8.04
C TYR A 33 -5.17 5.49 6.87
N LYS A 34 -4.99 4.20 7.19
CA LYS A 34 -4.85 3.12 6.24
C LYS A 34 -6.20 2.44 6.04
N PHE A 35 -6.64 2.37 4.79
CA PHE A 35 -7.85 1.65 4.40
C PHE A 35 -7.45 0.44 3.56
N GLY A 36 -7.65 -0.75 4.12
CA GLY A 36 -7.42 -2.03 3.46
C GLY A 36 -8.58 -2.44 2.55
N LEU A 37 -8.46 -3.64 1.98
CA LEU A 37 -9.40 -4.19 1.00
C LEU A 37 -10.84 -4.22 1.52
N GLU A 38 -11.05 -4.72 2.76
CA GLU A 38 -12.38 -4.84 3.36
C GLU A 38 -13.16 -3.52 3.34
N PHE A 39 -12.53 -2.45 3.80
CA PHE A 39 -13.17 -1.13 3.83
C PHE A 39 -13.31 -0.54 2.43
N PHE A 40 -12.27 -0.64 1.63
CA PHE A 40 -12.23 -0.01 0.30
C PHE A 40 -13.27 -0.59 -0.65
N TYR A 41 -13.50 -1.90 -0.60
CA TYR A 41 -14.52 -2.61 -1.40
C TYR A 41 -15.91 -2.64 -0.75
N SER A 42 -16.06 -2.17 0.49
CA SER A 42 -17.39 -2.05 1.10
C SER A 42 -18.27 -1.06 0.34
N LYS A 43 -19.60 -1.24 0.43
CA LYS A 43 -20.61 -0.39 -0.26
C LYS A 43 -20.33 1.11 -0.16
N ASN A 44 -19.85 1.58 0.99
CA ASN A 44 -19.67 3.00 1.27
C ASN A 44 -18.19 3.43 1.40
N GLY A 45 -17.24 2.51 1.30
CA GLY A 45 -15.83 2.77 1.63
C GLY A 45 -15.21 3.88 0.79
N ARG A 46 -15.27 3.77 -0.53
CA ARG A 46 -14.71 4.78 -1.44
C ARG A 46 -15.42 6.13 -1.33
N ALA A 47 -16.75 6.12 -1.20
CA ALA A 47 -17.52 7.33 -1.01
C ALA A 47 -17.20 8.02 0.32
N PHE A 48 -16.96 7.27 1.38
CA PHE A 48 -16.48 7.81 2.64
C PHE A 48 -15.09 8.45 2.51
N ILE A 49 -14.14 7.75 1.89
CA ILE A 49 -12.77 8.27 1.68
C ILE A 49 -12.80 9.58 0.87
N SER A 50 -13.63 9.66 -0.18
CA SER A 50 -13.74 10.87 -1.03
C SER A 50 -14.24 12.10 -0.27
N LYS A 51 -15.02 11.91 0.80
CA LYS A 51 -15.58 12.98 1.64
C LYS A 51 -14.65 13.37 2.81
N LEU A 52 -13.56 12.66 3.04
CA LEU A 52 -12.60 13.03 4.08
C LEU A 52 -11.94 14.37 3.75
N ASN A 53 -11.61 15.13 4.80
CA ASN A 53 -10.86 16.37 4.65
C ASN A 53 -9.56 16.12 3.88
N LYS A 54 -9.23 16.97 2.93
CA LYS A 54 -8.04 16.86 2.05
C LYS A 54 -6.72 16.86 2.83
N ASN A 55 -6.71 17.39 4.04
CA ASN A 55 -5.53 17.39 4.92
C ASN A 55 -5.30 16.03 5.62
N ILE A 56 -6.30 15.14 5.60
CA ILE A 56 -6.15 13.78 6.14
C ILE A 56 -5.37 12.94 5.15
N SER A 57 -4.21 12.45 5.59
CA SER A 57 -3.39 11.55 4.78
C SER A 57 -4.00 10.15 4.71
N VAL A 58 -4.27 9.67 3.50
CA VAL A 58 -4.85 8.36 3.25
C VAL A 58 -3.81 7.42 2.63
N TRP A 59 -3.74 6.24 3.19
CA TRP A 59 -3.04 5.10 2.60
C TRP A 59 -4.07 4.08 2.09
N ALA A 60 -4.19 3.96 0.77
CA ALA A 60 -4.99 2.93 0.11
C ALA A 60 -4.17 1.63 0.01
N ASP A 61 -4.41 0.72 0.97
CA ASP A 61 -3.66 -0.53 1.09
C ASP A 61 -4.33 -1.65 0.28
N LEU A 62 -4.27 -1.51 -1.05
CA LEU A 62 -5.00 -2.36 -2.00
C LEU A 62 -4.19 -3.56 -2.49
N LYS A 63 -2.87 -3.50 -2.33
CA LYS A 63 -1.95 -4.57 -2.78
C LYS A 63 -2.24 -5.01 -4.23
N ALA A 64 -2.46 -4.04 -5.13
CA ALA A 64 -2.86 -4.31 -6.51
C ALA A 64 -1.83 -5.22 -7.21
N MET A 65 -2.33 -6.27 -7.85
CA MET A 65 -1.55 -7.22 -8.63
C MET A 65 -2.41 -7.74 -9.78
N ASP A 66 -2.00 -7.40 -10.99
CA ASP A 66 -2.66 -7.80 -12.24
C ASP A 66 -1.70 -7.50 -13.40
N ILE A 67 -2.10 -7.76 -14.64
CA ILE A 67 -1.33 -7.31 -15.80
C ILE A 67 -1.15 -5.78 -15.79
N PRO A 68 -0.05 -5.24 -16.35
CA PRO A 68 0.33 -3.84 -16.21
C PRO A 68 -0.78 -2.84 -16.53
N ASN A 69 -1.49 -3.04 -17.65
CA ASN A 69 -2.54 -2.12 -18.09
C ASN A 69 -3.76 -2.11 -17.14
N THR A 70 -4.14 -3.27 -16.58
CA THR A 70 -5.23 -3.37 -15.60
C THR A 70 -4.89 -2.60 -14.33
N VAL A 71 -3.65 -2.77 -13.81
CA VAL A 71 -3.20 -2.03 -12.63
C VAL A 71 -3.18 -0.52 -12.91
N ALA A 72 -2.71 -0.10 -14.08
CA ALA A 72 -2.73 1.33 -14.46
C ALA A 72 -4.17 1.88 -14.50
N SER A 73 -5.10 1.15 -15.10
CA SER A 73 -6.51 1.53 -15.19
C SER A 73 -7.17 1.61 -13.81
N ALA A 74 -6.89 0.61 -12.95
CA ALA A 74 -7.36 0.61 -11.57
C ALA A 74 -6.84 1.84 -10.78
N ILE A 75 -5.56 2.18 -10.91
CA ILE A 75 -4.98 3.37 -10.30
C ILE A 75 -5.64 4.64 -10.87
N ASN A 76 -5.79 4.75 -12.18
CA ASN A 76 -6.42 5.90 -12.82
C ASN A 76 -7.89 6.10 -12.36
N SER A 77 -8.62 5.02 -12.04
CA SER A 77 -9.97 5.10 -11.51
C SER A 77 -10.06 5.79 -10.14
N LEU A 78 -8.94 5.92 -9.43
CA LEU A 78 -8.85 6.57 -8.12
C LEU A 78 -8.67 8.09 -8.20
N LYS A 79 -8.63 8.69 -9.39
CA LYS A 79 -8.36 10.12 -9.61
C LYS A 79 -9.26 11.08 -8.84
N TYR A 80 -10.46 10.65 -8.43
CA TYR A 80 -11.40 11.45 -7.64
C TYR A 80 -11.08 11.44 -6.13
N LEU A 81 -10.26 10.49 -5.65
CA LEU A 81 -9.83 10.41 -4.25
C LEU A 81 -8.59 11.30 -4.03
N LYS A 82 -8.81 12.60 -3.79
CA LYS A 82 -7.76 13.63 -3.79
C LYS A 82 -6.80 13.58 -2.60
N ASN A 83 -7.11 12.79 -1.58
CA ASN A 83 -6.36 12.67 -0.33
C ASN A 83 -5.53 11.38 -0.21
N ILE A 84 -5.44 10.56 -1.28
CA ILE A 84 -4.53 9.41 -1.31
C ILE A 84 -3.08 9.92 -1.38
N ASN A 85 -2.28 9.53 -0.39
CA ASN A 85 -0.85 9.81 -0.34
C ASN A 85 -0.01 8.55 -0.57
N PHE A 86 -0.54 7.37 -0.21
CA PHE A 86 0.12 6.08 -0.37
C PHE A 86 -0.82 5.07 -1.01
N LEU A 87 -0.27 4.27 -1.91
CA LEU A 87 -0.95 3.15 -2.55
C LEU A 87 -0.01 1.95 -2.58
N THR A 88 -0.52 0.76 -2.32
CA THR A 88 0.26 -0.47 -2.37
C THR A 88 0.01 -1.28 -3.63
N VAL A 89 1.09 -1.84 -4.17
CA VAL A 89 1.09 -2.86 -5.22
C VAL A 89 1.95 -4.04 -4.79
N HIS A 90 1.68 -5.25 -5.27
CA HIS A 90 2.53 -6.40 -5.02
C HIS A 90 3.81 -6.36 -5.87
N ALA A 91 4.97 -6.54 -5.24
CA ALA A 91 6.25 -6.65 -5.97
C ALA A 91 6.33 -7.93 -6.80
N ALA A 92 5.58 -8.97 -6.41
CA ALA A 92 5.44 -10.20 -7.20
C ALA A 92 4.80 -9.99 -8.59
N GLY A 93 4.09 -8.88 -8.81
CA GLY A 93 3.57 -8.50 -10.12
C GLY A 93 4.63 -8.10 -11.15
N GLY A 94 5.89 -8.05 -10.75
CA GLY A 94 7.03 -7.85 -11.63
C GLY A 94 7.34 -6.38 -11.96
N TYR A 95 8.47 -6.20 -12.66
CA TYR A 95 9.03 -4.88 -12.95
C TYR A 95 8.08 -4.00 -13.76
N GLU A 96 7.54 -4.54 -14.88
CA GLU A 96 6.69 -3.74 -15.79
C GLU A 96 5.39 -3.28 -15.11
N MET A 97 4.74 -4.15 -14.34
CA MET A 97 3.55 -3.78 -13.58
C MET A 97 3.86 -2.65 -12.57
N MET A 98 4.93 -2.77 -11.80
CA MET A 98 5.31 -1.77 -10.81
C MET A 98 5.69 -0.43 -11.47
N LYS A 99 6.45 -0.45 -12.57
CA LYS A 99 6.84 0.74 -13.34
C LYS A 99 5.62 1.47 -13.88
N ILE A 100 4.67 0.74 -14.46
CA ILE A 100 3.43 1.31 -14.99
C ILE A 100 2.55 1.85 -13.87
N ALA A 101 2.43 1.15 -12.74
CA ALA A 101 1.73 1.63 -11.55
C ALA A 101 2.29 2.97 -11.07
N LYS A 102 3.62 3.10 -11.02
CA LYS A 102 4.29 4.36 -10.66
C LYS A 102 4.00 5.47 -11.66
N LYS A 103 4.03 5.18 -12.96
CA LYS A 103 3.70 6.14 -14.01
C LYS A 103 2.23 6.61 -13.92
N ALA A 104 1.29 5.68 -13.71
CA ALA A 104 -0.14 5.97 -13.56
C ALA A 104 -0.41 6.86 -12.34
N SER A 105 0.18 6.57 -11.19
CA SER A 105 0.01 7.37 -9.98
C SER A 105 0.47 8.83 -10.16
N LYS A 106 1.61 9.03 -10.83
CA LYS A 106 2.13 10.39 -11.13
C LYS A 106 1.20 11.21 -12.02
N LYS A 107 0.45 10.56 -12.95
CA LYS A 107 -0.55 11.23 -13.80
C LYS A 107 -1.74 11.76 -12.99
N ILE A 108 -2.14 11.03 -11.93
CA ILE A 108 -3.25 11.45 -11.07
C ILE A 108 -2.81 12.56 -10.12
N ASN A 109 -1.74 12.31 -9.39
CA ASN A 109 -1.18 13.24 -8.42
C ASN A 109 0.30 12.88 -8.16
N LYS A 110 1.20 13.81 -8.45
CA LYS A 110 2.66 13.63 -8.26
C LYS A 110 3.05 13.32 -6.80
N LYS A 111 2.18 13.63 -5.83
CA LYS A 111 2.42 13.38 -4.40
C LYS A 111 2.10 11.94 -3.97
N ILE A 112 1.39 11.14 -4.79
CA ILE A 112 1.10 9.73 -4.45
C ILE A 112 2.40 8.94 -4.48
N LYS A 113 2.66 8.26 -3.37
CA LYS A 113 3.77 7.31 -3.21
C LYS A 113 3.27 5.89 -3.41
N ILE A 114 3.92 5.15 -4.31
CA ILE A 114 3.64 3.74 -4.54
C ILE A 114 4.60 2.89 -3.69
N LEU A 115 4.03 2.00 -2.89
CA LEU A 115 4.77 1.10 -2.01
C LEU A 115 4.65 -0.34 -2.52
N GLY A 116 5.79 -1.01 -2.68
CA GLY A 116 5.86 -2.42 -3.06
C GLY A 116 5.66 -3.34 -1.86
N VAL A 117 4.66 -4.20 -1.90
CA VAL A 117 4.48 -5.26 -0.90
C VAL A 117 5.27 -6.48 -1.35
N THR A 118 6.16 -6.96 -0.50
CA THR A 118 6.95 -8.17 -0.73
C THR A 118 6.16 -9.42 -0.33
N VAL A 119 6.80 -10.41 0.28
CA VAL A 119 6.11 -11.61 0.75
C VAL A 119 5.16 -11.26 1.89
N LEU A 120 3.92 -11.75 1.84
CA LEU A 120 2.94 -11.54 2.90
C LEU A 120 3.41 -12.22 4.19
N THR A 121 3.25 -11.53 5.32
CA THR A 121 3.67 -12.02 6.65
C THR A 121 2.93 -13.28 7.12
N SER A 122 1.83 -13.63 6.47
CA SER A 122 1.08 -14.87 6.70
C SER A 122 1.76 -16.11 6.11
N PHE A 123 2.74 -15.96 5.21
CA PHE A 123 3.50 -17.10 4.67
C PHE A 123 4.59 -17.57 5.64
N SER A 124 4.64 -18.88 5.83
CA SER A 124 5.82 -19.59 6.33
C SER A 124 6.66 -20.09 5.14
N GLU A 125 7.94 -20.45 5.40
CA GLU A 125 8.78 -21.09 4.36
C GLU A 125 8.09 -22.31 3.74
N LYS A 126 7.43 -23.14 4.57
CA LYS A 126 6.70 -24.33 4.12
C LYS A 126 5.50 -23.98 3.23
N SER A 127 4.69 -22.98 3.61
CA SER A 127 3.52 -22.59 2.83
C SER A 127 3.92 -21.89 1.53
N LEU A 128 4.99 -21.11 1.53
CA LEU A 128 5.49 -20.43 0.33
C LEU A 128 6.02 -21.42 -0.71
N LYS A 129 6.73 -22.48 -0.26
CA LYS A 129 7.17 -23.58 -1.17
C LYS A 129 6.00 -24.26 -1.87
N LYS A 130 4.85 -24.41 -1.21
CA LYS A 130 3.64 -25.00 -1.82
C LYS A 130 3.05 -24.15 -2.97
N THR A 131 3.43 -22.88 -3.07
CA THR A 131 3.04 -21.99 -4.18
C THR A 131 4.08 -21.95 -5.31
N GLY A 132 4.99 -22.93 -5.36
CA GLY A 132 5.99 -23.07 -6.42
C GLY A 132 7.30 -22.30 -6.19
N HIS A 133 7.46 -21.62 -5.04
CA HIS A 133 8.70 -20.92 -4.73
C HIS A 133 9.76 -21.87 -4.17
N THR A 134 10.96 -21.86 -4.76
CA THR A 134 12.11 -22.68 -4.31
C THR A 134 13.05 -21.92 -3.38
N LYS A 135 13.02 -20.58 -3.40
CA LYS A 135 13.89 -19.71 -2.60
C LYS A 135 13.31 -19.46 -1.20
N SER A 136 14.18 -19.14 -0.25
CA SER A 136 13.75 -18.69 1.09
C SER A 136 13.01 -17.36 1.05
N ILE A 137 12.13 -17.11 2.03
CA ILE A 137 11.38 -15.84 2.17
C ILE A 137 12.37 -14.66 2.13
N LYS A 138 13.45 -14.73 2.90
CA LYS A 138 14.48 -13.68 2.93
C LYS A 138 15.05 -13.36 1.55
N LYS A 139 15.36 -14.39 0.75
CA LYS A 139 15.92 -14.21 -0.60
C LYS A 139 14.90 -13.57 -1.53
N ILE A 140 13.63 -14.01 -1.49
CA ILE A 140 12.54 -13.45 -2.29
C ILE A 140 12.30 -11.99 -1.91
N VAL A 141 12.23 -11.67 -0.62
CA VAL A 141 12.03 -10.29 -0.13
C VAL A 141 13.14 -9.36 -0.63
N ILE A 142 14.41 -9.80 -0.60
CA ILE A 142 15.53 -9.02 -1.13
C ILE A 142 15.40 -8.78 -2.64
N GLU A 143 15.12 -9.84 -3.41
CA GLU A 143 14.98 -9.76 -4.86
C GLU A 143 13.80 -8.85 -5.26
N GLN A 144 12.63 -9.00 -4.61
CA GLN A 144 11.46 -8.16 -4.82
C GLN A 144 11.72 -6.71 -4.43
N SER A 145 12.45 -6.45 -3.36
CA SER A 145 12.81 -5.09 -2.93
C SER A 145 13.72 -4.40 -3.96
N ARG A 146 14.73 -5.11 -4.48
CA ARG A 146 15.60 -4.60 -5.56
C ARG A 146 14.81 -4.30 -6.83
N LEU A 147 13.89 -5.20 -7.19
CA LEU A 147 13.04 -5.03 -8.37
C LEU A 147 12.12 -3.81 -8.23
N ALA A 148 11.54 -3.61 -7.05
CA ALA A 148 10.70 -2.46 -6.74
C ALA A 148 11.49 -1.14 -6.80
N MET A 149 12.72 -1.10 -6.27
CA MET A 149 13.61 0.05 -6.41
C MET A 149 13.92 0.35 -7.87
N LYS A 150 14.29 -0.69 -8.66
CA LYS A 150 14.55 -0.55 -10.10
C LYS A 150 13.33 -0.01 -10.86
N ALA A 151 12.12 -0.40 -10.47
CA ALA A 151 10.87 0.10 -11.03
C ALA A 151 10.51 1.54 -10.58
N GLY A 152 11.30 2.13 -9.68
CA GLY A 152 11.13 3.50 -9.18
C GLY A 152 10.03 3.65 -8.15
N LEU A 153 9.68 2.60 -7.40
CA LEU A 153 8.74 2.71 -6.29
C LEU A 153 9.31 3.57 -5.15
N ASP A 154 8.42 4.14 -4.34
CA ASP A 154 8.79 5.08 -3.29
C ASP A 154 9.15 4.41 -1.95
N GLY A 155 8.90 3.12 -1.84
CA GLY A 155 9.22 2.35 -0.64
C GLY A 155 8.71 0.92 -0.70
N ILE A 156 9.01 0.18 0.37
CA ILE A 156 8.68 -1.23 0.53
C ILE A 156 7.84 -1.43 1.78
N ILE A 157 6.86 -2.29 1.70
CA ILE A 157 6.12 -2.83 2.85
C ILE A 157 6.72 -4.19 3.17
N CYS A 158 7.24 -4.32 4.37
CA CYS A 158 7.87 -5.53 4.87
C CYS A 158 7.60 -5.70 6.37
N SER A 159 7.92 -6.86 6.92
CA SER A 159 7.87 -7.09 8.36
C SER A 159 8.99 -6.31 9.08
N ALA A 160 8.80 -6.07 10.39
CA ALA A 160 9.83 -5.41 11.20
C ALA A 160 11.17 -6.19 11.21
N HIS A 161 11.11 -7.52 11.16
CA HIS A 161 12.29 -8.39 11.10
C HIS A 161 13.11 -8.21 9.82
N GLU A 162 12.47 -7.77 8.73
CA GLU A 162 13.08 -7.62 7.42
C GLU A 162 13.75 -6.26 7.21
N VAL A 163 13.37 -5.25 7.98
CA VAL A 163 13.87 -3.87 7.84
C VAL A 163 15.38 -3.81 7.87
N LYS A 164 16.03 -4.58 8.77
CA LYS A 164 17.49 -4.53 8.97
C LYS A 164 18.27 -4.91 7.72
N PHE A 165 17.82 -5.91 6.96
CA PHE A 165 18.51 -6.32 5.74
C PHE A 165 18.02 -5.62 4.49
N ILE A 166 16.75 -5.16 4.44
CA ILE A 166 16.25 -4.36 3.32
C ILE A 166 16.94 -3.00 3.27
N ARG A 167 17.23 -2.37 4.41
CA ARG A 167 17.94 -1.08 4.46
C ARG A 167 19.39 -1.13 3.99
N LYS A 168 19.95 -2.32 3.79
CA LYS A 168 21.30 -2.52 3.25
C LYS A 168 21.33 -2.69 1.73
N ILE A 169 20.16 -2.70 1.08
CA ILE A 169 20.02 -2.78 -0.37
C ILE A 169 20.05 -1.38 -0.97
#